data_6edb1b0e97c26eebfc65d9edae0731ce
#
_entry.id   6edb1b0e97c26eebfc65d9edae0731ce
#
_cell.length_a   1.000
_cell.length_b   1.000
_cell.length_c   1.000
_cell.angle_alpha   90.00
_cell.angle_beta   90.00
_cell.angle_gamma   90.00
#
_symmetry.space_group_name_H-M   'P 1'
#
loop_
_entity.id
_entity.type
_entity.pdbx_description
1 polymer ?
#
loop_
_entity_poly.entity_id
_entity_poly.type
_entity_poly.pdbx_seq_one_letter_code
_entity_poly.pdbx_strand_id
1 'polypeptide(L)'
;MPRCWRLDYAGEFHMDITPSIPNPACQNGGELVPDKKLRAWKSTNPSGYLKLFEKRARLVPTMRVLKSFTAMDSRGIVDPFPKHTGFKGILRRIVQLLKRHRDIYFENADESLRPISVILTTLAAQAYEFSVGRYVFDSEFDVMLAVVRAMPYFIETYTLYGKPQWRIANETTEGENFAEKWNLHPERAAAFSEWHGRILADVEHLAELEGNDRRGGRANSDRPISGKSA
;
A
#
# COMPACT_ATOMS: atom_id res chain seq x y z
N MET A 1 -2.25 3.80 -25.78
CA MET A 1 -1.33 2.95 -24.99
C MET A 1 -0.59 1.99 -25.90
N PRO A 2 0.70 1.67 -25.70
CA PRO A 2 1.47 0.84 -26.65
C PRO A 2 1.19 -0.66 -26.56
N ARG A 3 0.48 -1.13 -25.54
CA ARG A 3 0.31 -2.58 -25.26
C ARG A 3 -1.14 -3.05 -25.22
N CYS A 4 -2.12 -2.16 -25.33
CA CYS A 4 -3.53 -2.49 -25.23
C CYS A 4 -4.36 -1.74 -26.25
N TRP A 5 -5.54 -2.28 -26.54
CA TRP A 5 -6.63 -1.55 -27.16
C TRP A 5 -7.50 -0.92 -26.09
N ARG A 6 -7.85 0.34 -26.29
CA ARG A 6 -8.78 1.04 -25.40
C ARG A 6 -10.15 1.12 -26.05
N LEU A 7 -11.15 0.67 -25.33
CA LEU A 7 -12.55 0.89 -25.64
C LEU A 7 -13.08 1.97 -24.68
N ASP A 8 -13.48 3.11 -25.23
CA ASP A 8 -14.07 4.20 -24.46
C ASP A 8 -15.60 4.13 -24.56
N TYR A 9 -16.26 4.15 -23.40
CA TYR A 9 -17.72 4.13 -23.28
C TYR A 9 -18.21 5.53 -22.93
N ALA A 10 -18.54 6.30 -23.95
CA ALA A 10 -19.14 7.65 -23.86
C ALA A 10 -18.42 8.63 -22.89
N GLY A 11 -17.14 8.41 -22.59
CA GLY A 11 -16.37 9.23 -21.65
C GLY A 11 -16.58 8.90 -20.16
N GLU A 12 -17.50 7.99 -19.83
CA GLU A 12 -17.76 7.62 -18.43
C GLU A 12 -16.73 6.62 -17.90
N PHE A 13 -16.37 5.64 -18.69
CA PHE A 13 -15.32 4.66 -18.35
C PHE A 13 -14.67 4.12 -19.61
N HIS A 14 -13.51 3.50 -19.44
CA HIS A 14 -12.82 2.81 -20.52
C HIS A 14 -12.39 1.41 -20.09
N MET A 15 -12.22 0.54 -21.08
CA MET A 15 -11.66 -0.80 -20.93
C MET A 15 -10.38 -0.92 -21.74
N ASP A 16 -9.29 -1.32 -21.09
CA ASP A 16 -8.04 -1.63 -21.75
C ASP A 16 -7.91 -3.14 -21.97
N ILE A 17 -7.85 -3.59 -23.23
CA ILE A 17 -7.73 -4.99 -23.61
C ILE A 17 -6.30 -5.24 -24.08
N THR A 18 -5.57 -6.08 -23.37
CA THR A 18 -4.21 -6.49 -23.71
C THR A 18 -4.22 -7.93 -24.19
N PRO A 19 -3.91 -8.19 -25.49
CA PRO A 19 -3.74 -9.56 -25.96
C PRO A 19 -2.47 -10.15 -25.34
N SER A 20 -2.50 -11.42 -24.99
CA SER A 20 -1.36 -12.15 -24.44
C SER A 20 -1.29 -13.57 -24.99
N ILE A 21 -0.10 -14.16 -24.91
CA ILE A 21 0.13 -15.58 -25.16
C ILE A 21 0.84 -16.18 -23.93
N PRO A 22 0.71 -17.49 -23.71
CA PRO A 22 1.43 -18.17 -22.63
C PRO A 22 2.93 -17.93 -22.74
N ASN A 23 3.58 -17.72 -21.59
CA ASN A 23 5.04 -17.64 -21.50
C ASN A 23 5.62 -18.98 -21.01
N PRO A 24 6.13 -19.86 -21.90
CA PRO A 24 6.65 -21.16 -21.49
C PRO A 24 7.92 -21.06 -20.62
N ALA A 25 8.62 -19.93 -20.63
CA ALA A 25 9.77 -19.71 -19.77
C ALA A 25 9.40 -19.31 -18.33
N CYS A 26 8.14 -18.97 -18.08
CA CYS A 26 7.66 -18.60 -16.73
C CYS A 26 7.07 -19.81 -16.03
N GLN A 27 7.79 -20.38 -15.06
CA GLN A 27 7.35 -21.56 -14.30
C GLN A 27 6.05 -21.35 -13.51
N ASN A 28 5.70 -20.08 -13.23
CA ASN A 28 4.51 -19.69 -12.47
C ASN A 28 3.28 -19.40 -13.35
N GLY A 29 3.28 -19.81 -14.62
CA GLY A 29 2.15 -19.59 -15.53
C GLY A 29 2.03 -18.14 -16.01
N GLY A 30 3.13 -17.49 -16.33
CA GLY A 30 3.17 -16.14 -16.87
C GLY A 30 2.73 -16.05 -18.33
N GLU A 31 2.66 -14.82 -18.79
CA GLU A 31 2.20 -14.44 -20.12
C GLU A 31 3.24 -13.55 -20.82
N LEU A 32 3.19 -13.52 -22.12
CA LEU A 32 3.90 -12.56 -22.96
C LEU A 32 2.89 -11.59 -23.55
N VAL A 33 3.14 -10.30 -23.38
CA VAL A 33 2.35 -9.21 -23.97
C VAL A 33 3.14 -8.47 -25.04
N PRO A 34 2.54 -8.08 -26.17
CA PRO A 34 3.24 -7.35 -27.20
C PRO A 34 3.56 -5.93 -26.75
N ASP A 35 4.78 -5.49 -27.00
CA ASP A 35 5.17 -4.08 -26.88
C ASP A 35 5.38 -3.50 -28.28
N LYS A 36 4.41 -2.71 -28.75
CA LYS A 36 4.41 -2.14 -30.10
C LYS A 36 5.62 -1.24 -30.38
N LYS A 37 6.10 -0.51 -29.35
CA LYS A 37 7.25 0.41 -29.50
C LYS A 37 8.56 -0.35 -29.64
N LEU A 38 8.72 -1.39 -28.84
CA LEU A 38 9.93 -2.21 -28.84
C LEU A 38 9.91 -3.29 -29.92
N ARG A 39 8.76 -3.54 -30.57
CA ARG A 39 8.54 -4.68 -31.48
C ARG A 39 8.98 -6.00 -30.86
N ALA A 40 8.72 -6.16 -29.56
CA ALA A 40 9.14 -7.31 -28.77
C ALA A 40 8.03 -7.78 -27.84
N TRP A 41 8.15 -8.99 -27.38
CA TRP A 41 7.30 -9.53 -26.33
C TRP A 41 7.87 -9.20 -24.97
N LYS A 42 7.02 -8.83 -24.01
CA LYS A 42 7.40 -8.59 -22.62
C LYS A 42 6.72 -9.59 -21.72
N SER A 43 7.48 -10.14 -20.78
CA SER A 43 6.96 -11.03 -19.75
C SER A 43 6.07 -10.24 -18.79
N THR A 44 4.98 -10.88 -18.37
CA THR A 44 4.11 -10.44 -17.28
C THR A 44 3.46 -11.66 -16.62
N ASN A 45 3.00 -11.52 -15.39
CA ASN A 45 2.26 -12.58 -14.71
C ASN A 45 1.17 -12.00 -13.79
N PRO A 46 0.06 -11.52 -14.33
CA PRO A 46 -1.01 -10.92 -13.55
C PRO A 46 -1.62 -11.89 -12.54
N SER A 47 -1.81 -13.15 -12.96
CA SER A 47 -2.38 -14.20 -12.09
C SER A 47 -1.46 -14.57 -10.94
N GLY A 48 -0.15 -14.72 -11.21
CA GLY A 48 0.85 -14.94 -10.17
C GLY A 48 0.96 -13.77 -9.21
N TYR A 49 0.97 -12.56 -9.76
CA TYR A 49 0.98 -11.32 -8.97
C TYR A 49 -0.23 -11.23 -8.02
N LEU A 50 -1.43 -11.52 -8.52
CA LEU A 50 -2.64 -11.56 -7.69
C LEU A 50 -2.51 -12.59 -6.56
N LYS A 51 -2.09 -13.81 -6.87
CA LYS A 51 -1.89 -14.88 -5.87
C LYS A 51 -0.87 -14.47 -4.79
N LEU A 52 0.23 -13.83 -5.18
CA LEU A 52 1.24 -13.34 -4.26
C LEU A 52 0.70 -12.23 -3.35
N PHE A 53 -0.02 -11.26 -3.95
CA PHE A 53 -0.67 -10.20 -3.18
C PHE A 53 -1.68 -10.77 -2.18
N GLU A 54 -2.51 -11.73 -2.61
CA GLU A 54 -3.49 -12.38 -1.73
C GLU A 54 -2.82 -13.15 -0.58
N LYS A 55 -1.71 -13.83 -0.85
CA LYS A 55 -0.90 -14.50 0.17
C LYS A 55 -0.44 -13.49 1.24
N ARG A 56 0.11 -12.36 0.82
CA ARG A 56 0.57 -11.27 1.71
C ARG A 56 -0.60 -10.63 2.46
N ALA A 57 -1.73 -10.42 1.80
CA ALA A 57 -2.92 -9.81 2.41
C ALA A 57 -3.59 -10.70 3.48
N ARG A 58 -3.28 -11.99 3.53
CA ARG A 58 -3.72 -12.93 4.58
C ARG A 58 -2.84 -12.92 5.82
N LEU A 59 -1.67 -12.31 5.77
CA LEU A 59 -0.80 -12.18 6.95
C LEU A 59 -1.51 -11.32 8.00
N VAL A 60 -1.43 -11.76 9.25
CA VAL A 60 -2.04 -11.08 10.39
C VAL A 60 -0.94 -10.46 11.24
N PRO A 61 -0.95 -9.14 11.45
CA PRO A 61 -0.01 -8.50 12.35
C PRO A 61 -0.18 -9.00 13.79
N THR A 62 0.93 -9.18 14.50
CA THR A 62 0.91 -9.44 15.93
C THR A 62 0.58 -8.13 16.64
N MET A 63 -0.58 -8.08 17.30
CA MET A 63 -0.99 -6.93 18.11
C MET A 63 -0.61 -7.14 19.57
N ARG A 64 -0.13 -6.07 20.21
CA ARG A 64 0.09 -6.09 21.66
C ARG A 64 -1.28 -6.13 22.36
N VAL A 65 -1.51 -7.15 23.17
CA VAL A 65 -2.72 -7.22 24.00
C VAL A 65 -2.57 -6.17 25.11
N LEU A 66 -3.20 -5.02 24.93
CA LEU A 66 -3.44 -4.11 26.06
C LEU A 66 -4.39 -4.85 26.99
N LYS A 67 -3.90 -5.23 28.19
CA LYS A 67 -4.79 -5.64 29.27
C LYS A 67 -5.69 -4.43 29.57
N SER A 68 -6.84 -4.37 28.93
CA SER A 68 -7.91 -3.53 29.38
C SER A 68 -8.24 -4.08 30.79
N PHE A 69 -7.96 -3.30 31.81
CA PHE A 69 -8.65 -3.48 33.07
C PHE A 69 -10.13 -3.32 32.73
N THR A 70 -10.81 -4.43 32.62
CA THR A 70 -12.26 -4.45 32.61
C THR A 70 -12.67 -3.91 33.97
N ALA A 71 -12.92 -2.61 34.04
CA ALA A 71 -13.82 -2.06 35.01
C ALA A 71 -15.14 -2.81 34.80
N MET A 72 -15.43 -3.74 35.68
CA MET A 72 -16.77 -4.27 35.82
C MET A 72 -17.64 -3.07 36.16
N ASP A 73 -18.33 -2.54 35.19
CA ASP A 73 -19.55 -1.82 35.47
C ASP A 73 -20.53 -1.80 34.29
N SER A 74 -21.76 -2.18 34.70
CA SER A 74 -23.07 -1.89 34.16
C SER A 74 -23.46 -2.48 32.80
N ARG A 75 -24.21 -3.61 32.90
CA ARG A 75 -25.59 -3.79 32.45
C ARG A 75 -26.06 -2.80 31.37
N GLY A 76 -25.68 -3.07 30.17
CA GLY A 76 -26.38 -2.72 28.96
C GLY A 76 -26.25 -3.92 28.05
N ILE A 77 -27.35 -4.59 27.73
CA ILE A 77 -27.41 -5.54 26.62
C ILE A 77 -27.26 -4.67 25.38
N VAL A 78 -26.03 -4.43 24.97
CA VAL A 78 -25.74 -3.85 23.66
C VAL A 78 -25.88 -5.00 22.69
N ASP A 79 -26.84 -4.93 21.78
CA ASP A 79 -26.94 -5.84 20.65
C ASP A 79 -25.58 -5.91 19.98
N PRO A 80 -25.05 -7.11 19.71
CA PRO A 80 -23.78 -7.23 19.02
C PRO A 80 -23.88 -6.52 17.67
N PHE A 81 -22.95 -5.59 17.44
CA PHE A 81 -22.83 -4.94 16.14
C PHE A 81 -22.90 -6.00 15.03
N PRO A 82 -23.65 -5.74 13.95
CA PRO A 82 -23.73 -6.66 12.82
C PRO A 82 -22.30 -7.05 12.43
N LYS A 83 -22.02 -8.34 12.38
CA LYS A 83 -20.74 -8.84 11.87
C LYS A 83 -20.57 -8.30 10.46
N HIS A 84 -19.72 -7.30 10.27
CA HIS A 84 -19.37 -6.80 8.96
C HIS A 84 -18.73 -7.93 8.18
N THR A 85 -19.52 -8.67 7.42
CA THR A 85 -19.08 -9.62 6.42
C THR A 85 -18.43 -8.80 5.29
N GLY A 86 -17.12 -8.62 5.37
CA GLY A 86 -16.40 -7.90 4.32
C GLY A 86 -15.28 -6.99 4.79
N PHE A 87 -14.66 -7.25 5.94
CA PHE A 87 -13.46 -6.53 6.33
C PHE A 87 -12.36 -6.76 5.28
N LYS A 88 -12.12 -5.77 4.45
CA LYS A 88 -10.92 -5.74 3.62
C LYS A 88 -9.73 -5.79 4.57
N GLY A 89 -8.86 -6.81 4.46
CA GLY A 89 -7.69 -6.95 5.32
C GLY A 89 -6.83 -5.69 5.36
N ILE A 90 -6.03 -5.51 6.41
CA ILE A 90 -5.24 -4.30 6.68
C ILE A 90 -4.43 -3.86 5.46
N LEU A 91 -3.71 -4.78 4.79
CA LEU A 91 -2.94 -4.45 3.59
C LEU A 91 -3.79 -3.81 2.48
N ARG A 92 -5.00 -4.34 2.23
CA ARG A 92 -5.87 -3.78 1.18
C ARG A 92 -6.32 -2.36 1.52
N ARG A 93 -6.61 -2.08 2.80
CA ARG A 93 -6.96 -0.73 3.28
C ARG A 93 -5.79 0.23 3.13
N ILE A 94 -4.58 -0.19 3.50
CA ILE A 94 -3.35 0.59 3.32
C ILE A 94 -3.17 0.94 1.84
N VAL A 95 -3.24 -0.04 0.94
CA VAL A 95 -3.10 0.19 -0.50
C VAL A 95 -4.17 1.16 -1.04
N GLN A 96 -5.41 1.08 -0.56
CA GLN A 96 -6.47 2.02 -0.97
C GLN A 96 -6.18 3.44 -0.50
N LEU A 97 -5.72 3.60 0.75
CA LEU A 97 -5.35 4.90 1.31
C LEU A 97 -4.17 5.51 0.54
N LEU A 98 -3.11 4.73 0.28
CA LEU A 98 -1.97 5.17 -0.52
C LEU A 98 -2.39 5.66 -1.90
N LYS A 99 -3.26 4.93 -2.59
CA LYS A 99 -3.77 5.31 -3.91
C LYS A 99 -4.59 6.60 -3.83
N ARG A 100 -5.48 6.72 -2.84
CA ARG A 100 -6.30 7.93 -2.68
C ARG A 100 -5.45 9.14 -2.33
N HIS A 101 -4.50 9.00 -1.40
CA HIS A 101 -3.57 10.07 -1.06
C HIS A 101 -2.74 10.53 -2.27
N ARG A 102 -2.22 9.57 -3.07
CA ARG A 102 -1.51 9.86 -4.32
C ARG A 102 -2.40 10.66 -5.28
N ASP A 103 -3.63 10.22 -5.49
CA ASP A 103 -4.54 10.85 -6.44
C ASP A 103 -4.80 12.31 -6.03
N ILE A 104 -5.09 12.57 -4.75
CA ILE A 104 -5.28 13.93 -4.23
C ILE A 104 -4.00 14.76 -4.36
N TYR A 105 -2.84 14.20 -4.05
CA TYR A 105 -1.57 14.90 -4.17
C TYR A 105 -1.30 15.37 -5.61
N PHE A 106 -1.53 14.48 -6.58
CA PHE A 106 -1.27 14.77 -8.00
C PHE A 106 -2.41 15.51 -8.70
N GLU A 107 -3.56 15.76 -8.07
CA GLU A 107 -4.56 16.72 -8.56
C GLU A 107 -4.00 18.16 -8.61
N ASN A 108 -3.03 18.47 -7.73
CA ASN A 108 -2.40 19.80 -7.63
C ASN A 108 -0.92 19.79 -8.07
N ALA A 109 -0.45 18.71 -8.69
CA ALA A 109 0.90 18.53 -9.19
C ALA A 109 0.89 18.04 -10.64
N ASP A 110 2.05 17.75 -11.22
CA ASP A 110 2.13 17.19 -12.57
C ASP A 110 1.59 15.75 -12.60
N GLU A 111 0.36 15.60 -13.08
CA GLU A 111 -0.32 14.29 -13.19
C GLU A 111 0.47 13.30 -14.05
N SER A 112 1.26 13.76 -15.00
CA SER A 112 2.07 12.91 -15.87
C SER A 112 3.15 12.13 -15.11
N LEU A 113 3.59 12.65 -13.97
CA LEU A 113 4.59 12.06 -13.08
C LEU A 113 4.01 11.15 -12.01
N ARG A 114 2.67 11.10 -11.91
CA ARG A 114 1.96 10.29 -10.92
C ARG A 114 2.42 8.82 -10.95
N PRO A 115 2.86 8.25 -9.82
CA PRO A 115 3.25 6.84 -9.72
C PRO A 115 2.07 5.92 -10.08
N ILE A 116 2.34 4.91 -10.90
CA ILE A 116 1.30 3.94 -11.28
C ILE A 116 0.92 3.05 -10.09
N SER A 117 -0.34 2.63 -10.06
CA SER A 117 -0.91 1.90 -8.92
C SER A 117 -0.18 0.61 -8.56
N VAL A 118 0.40 -0.09 -9.54
CA VAL A 118 1.14 -1.34 -9.30
C VAL A 118 2.40 -1.09 -8.46
N ILE A 119 3.11 0.03 -8.65
CA ILE A 119 4.27 0.40 -7.83
C ILE A 119 3.87 0.52 -6.35
N LEU A 120 2.82 1.30 -6.06
CA LEU A 120 2.33 1.47 -4.69
C LEU A 120 1.91 0.13 -4.07
N THR A 121 1.18 -0.67 -4.86
CA THR A 121 0.68 -1.98 -4.40
C THR A 121 1.84 -2.94 -4.11
N THR A 122 2.86 -2.99 -4.97
CA THR A 122 4.02 -3.87 -4.80
C THR A 122 4.83 -3.48 -3.58
N LEU A 123 5.23 -2.21 -3.48
CA LEU A 123 6.03 -1.71 -2.37
C LEU A 123 5.30 -1.85 -1.03
N ALA A 124 3.99 -1.53 -0.99
CA ALA A 124 3.20 -1.72 0.22
C ALA A 124 3.07 -3.20 0.62
N ALA A 125 2.92 -4.11 -0.34
CA ALA A 125 2.80 -5.54 -0.05
C ALA A 125 4.11 -6.14 0.47
N GLN A 126 5.25 -5.74 -0.09
CA GLN A 126 6.58 -6.14 0.38
C GLN A 126 6.89 -5.57 1.77
N ALA A 127 6.61 -4.28 1.96
CA ALA A 127 6.78 -3.60 3.23
C ALA A 127 5.87 -4.19 4.33
N TYR A 128 4.64 -4.58 3.98
CA TYR A 128 3.70 -5.22 4.90
C TYR A 128 4.21 -6.59 5.36
N GLU A 129 4.61 -7.47 4.43
CA GLU A 129 5.19 -8.78 4.75
C GLU A 129 6.44 -8.63 5.63
N PHE A 130 7.31 -7.68 5.31
CA PHE A 130 8.50 -7.37 6.08
C PHE A 130 8.16 -6.92 7.51
N SER A 131 7.20 -6.01 7.65
CA SER A 131 6.84 -5.40 8.93
C SER A 131 6.09 -6.37 9.84
N VAL A 132 5.11 -7.10 9.29
CA VAL A 132 4.32 -8.09 10.04
C VAL A 132 5.18 -9.24 10.56
N GLY A 133 6.21 -9.64 9.81
CA GLY A 133 7.11 -10.69 10.24
C GLY A 133 8.14 -10.26 11.31
N ARG A 134 8.25 -8.97 11.64
CA ARG A 134 9.32 -8.44 12.51
C ARG A 134 8.86 -7.66 13.71
N TYR A 135 7.68 -7.04 13.65
CA TYR A 135 7.23 -6.10 14.68
C TYR A 135 5.94 -6.55 15.35
N VAL A 136 5.77 -6.09 16.59
CA VAL A 136 4.52 -6.15 17.34
C VAL A 136 3.94 -4.75 17.39
N PHE A 137 2.65 -4.60 17.15
CA PHE A 137 1.99 -3.32 16.96
C PHE A 137 0.97 -3.04 18.06
N ASP A 138 0.78 -1.77 18.37
CA ASP A 138 -0.24 -1.34 19.33
C ASP A 138 -1.59 -1.06 18.62
N SER A 139 -1.55 -0.75 17.33
CA SER A 139 -2.73 -0.44 16.51
C SER A 139 -2.54 -0.81 15.04
N GLU A 140 -3.64 -0.88 14.29
CA GLU A 140 -3.57 -1.01 12.82
C GLU A 140 -2.92 0.21 12.16
N PHE A 141 -3.00 1.35 12.82
CA PHE A 141 -2.36 2.58 12.37
C PHE A 141 -0.83 2.46 12.44
N ASP A 142 -0.30 1.85 13.51
CA ASP A 142 1.14 1.58 13.61
C ASP A 142 1.62 0.62 12.53
N VAL A 143 0.78 -0.34 12.13
CA VAL A 143 1.07 -1.20 10.98
C VAL A 143 1.18 -0.37 9.70
N MET A 144 0.25 0.56 9.48
CA MET A 144 0.27 1.44 8.32
C MET A 144 1.54 2.31 8.30
N LEU A 145 1.88 2.92 9.43
CA LEU A 145 3.08 3.75 9.57
C LEU A 145 4.35 2.95 9.27
N ALA A 146 4.46 1.74 9.82
CA ALA A 146 5.60 0.85 9.57
C ALA A 146 5.70 0.48 8.09
N VAL A 147 4.57 0.20 7.43
CA VAL A 147 4.52 -0.10 6.00
C VAL A 147 4.99 1.09 5.18
N VAL A 148 4.44 2.28 5.43
CA VAL A 148 4.82 3.50 4.69
C VAL A 148 6.32 3.78 4.84
N ARG A 149 6.86 3.71 6.06
CA ARG A 149 8.30 3.89 6.32
C ARG A 149 9.18 2.88 5.58
N ALA A 150 8.73 1.64 5.45
CA ALA A 150 9.52 0.57 4.86
C ALA A 150 9.45 0.51 3.33
N MET A 151 8.45 1.14 2.67
CA MET A 151 8.28 1.07 1.22
C MET A 151 9.55 1.37 0.41
N PRO A 152 10.34 2.41 0.71
CA PRO A 152 11.54 2.73 -0.08
C PRO A 152 12.62 1.65 -0.04
N TYR A 153 12.66 0.80 0.99
CA TYR A 153 13.66 -0.27 1.11
C TYR A 153 13.52 -1.35 0.03
N PHE A 154 12.38 -1.41 -0.63
CA PHE A 154 12.08 -2.38 -1.69
C PHE A 154 12.26 -1.80 -3.09
N ILE A 155 12.83 -0.61 -3.22
CA ILE A 155 13.24 -0.02 -4.48
C ILE A 155 14.73 -0.35 -4.66
N GLU A 156 15.03 -1.30 -5.55
CA GLU A 156 16.41 -1.57 -5.90
C GLU A 156 16.96 -0.40 -6.73
N THR A 157 18.15 0.09 -6.36
CA THR A 157 18.84 1.14 -7.09
C THR A 157 20.25 0.67 -7.45
N TYR A 158 20.65 0.93 -8.69
CA TYR A 158 22.00 0.60 -9.19
C TYR A 158 22.43 1.61 -10.24
N THR A 159 23.70 1.58 -10.61
CA THR A 159 24.24 2.46 -11.67
C THR A 159 24.52 1.65 -12.91
N LEU A 160 24.01 2.09 -14.05
CA LEU A 160 24.28 1.51 -15.37
C LEU A 160 24.77 2.61 -16.31
N TYR A 161 25.95 2.42 -16.88
CA TYR A 161 26.62 3.43 -17.74
C TYR A 161 26.64 4.84 -17.13
N GLY A 162 26.95 4.94 -15.82
CA GLY A 162 27.00 6.21 -15.08
C GLY A 162 25.66 6.86 -14.77
N LYS A 163 24.55 6.21 -15.07
CA LYS A 163 23.18 6.71 -14.79
C LYS A 163 22.51 5.87 -13.71
N PRO A 164 21.79 6.51 -12.78
CA PRO A 164 20.99 5.79 -11.80
C PRO A 164 19.87 5.00 -12.49
N GLN A 165 19.61 3.81 -12.00
CA GLN A 165 18.54 2.93 -12.46
C GLN A 165 17.74 2.44 -11.26
N TRP A 166 16.45 2.26 -11.46
CA TRP A 166 15.51 1.77 -10.44
C TRP A 166 14.85 0.49 -10.89
N ARG A 167 14.69 -0.43 -9.97
CA ARG A 167 13.98 -1.68 -10.20
C ARG A 167 12.98 -1.96 -9.10
N ILE A 168 11.74 -2.20 -9.51
CA ILE A 168 10.65 -2.71 -8.68
C ILE A 168 10.12 -3.93 -9.45
N ALA A 169 10.66 -5.09 -9.10
CA ALA A 169 10.41 -6.32 -9.86
C ALA A 169 9.02 -6.90 -9.57
N ASN A 170 8.42 -7.51 -10.60
CA ASN A 170 7.39 -8.51 -10.37
C ASN A 170 8.05 -9.82 -9.93
N GLU A 171 7.88 -10.20 -8.66
CA GLU A 171 8.50 -11.41 -8.09
C GLU A 171 7.98 -12.71 -8.69
N THR A 172 6.92 -12.66 -9.49
CA THR A 172 6.26 -13.86 -10.05
C THR A 172 6.63 -14.12 -11.51
N THR A 173 7.41 -13.23 -12.12
CA THR A 173 7.93 -13.42 -13.48
C THR A 173 9.26 -12.69 -13.64
N GLU A 174 10.14 -13.28 -14.42
CA GLU A 174 11.44 -12.69 -14.70
C GLU A 174 11.33 -11.57 -15.73
N GLY A 175 12.13 -10.52 -15.56
CA GLY A 175 12.26 -9.43 -16.54
C GLY A 175 11.20 -8.32 -16.47
N GLU A 176 10.14 -8.44 -15.66
CA GLU A 176 9.18 -7.36 -15.48
C GLU A 176 9.61 -6.38 -14.38
N ASN A 177 9.88 -5.14 -14.78
CA ASN A 177 10.20 -4.03 -13.88
C ASN A 177 9.09 -2.98 -13.94
N PHE A 178 8.37 -2.78 -12.84
CA PHE A 178 7.31 -1.76 -12.78
C PHE A 178 7.86 -0.33 -12.81
N ALA A 179 9.12 -0.13 -12.43
CA ALA A 179 9.82 1.15 -12.48
C ALA A 179 10.56 1.39 -13.80
N GLU A 180 10.36 0.59 -14.87
CA GLU A 180 11.10 0.74 -16.13
C GLU A 180 11.04 2.16 -16.73
N LYS A 181 9.91 2.86 -16.53
CA LYS A 181 9.74 4.24 -16.99
C LYS A 181 10.56 5.26 -16.21
N TRP A 182 10.95 4.95 -14.98
CA TRP A 182 11.81 5.82 -14.19
C TRP A 182 13.23 5.86 -14.77
N ASN A 183 13.66 4.77 -15.39
CA ASN A 183 14.96 4.67 -16.04
C ASN A 183 15.03 5.49 -17.34
N LEU A 184 13.88 5.80 -17.94
CA LEU A 184 13.76 6.70 -19.11
C LEU A 184 13.45 8.14 -18.68
N HIS A 185 12.81 8.32 -17.53
CA HIS A 185 12.26 9.55 -17.00
C HIS A 185 12.56 9.63 -15.50
N PRO A 186 13.80 9.98 -15.09
CA PRO A 186 14.22 10.03 -13.68
C PRO A 186 13.38 10.94 -12.79
N GLU A 187 12.75 11.96 -13.38
CA GLU A 187 11.81 12.86 -12.72
C GLU A 187 10.62 12.13 -12.09
N ARG A 188 10.26 10.93 -12.58
CA ARG A 188 9.22 10.08 -11.99
C ARG A 188 9.66 9.46 -10.67
N ALA A 189 10.94 9.10 -10.55
CA ALA A 189 11.49 8.59 -9.29
C ALA A 189 11.54 9.71 -8.25
N ALA A 190 11.91 10.93 -8.65
CA ALA A 190 11.88 12.11 -7.79
C ALA A 190 10.46 12.41 -7.30
N ALA A 191 9.48 12.45 -8.23
CA ALA A 191 8.08 12.69 -7.89
C ALA A 191 7.50 11.62 -6.94
N PHE A 192 7.90 10.35 -7.09
CA PHE A 192 7.55 9.31 -6.12
C PHE A 192 8.15 9.62 -4.75
N SER A 193 9.42 10.00 -4.68
CA SER A 193 10.11 10.30 -3.42
C SER A 193 9.47 11.49 -2.69
N GLU A 194 9.12 12.55 -3.40
CA GLU A 194 8.44 13.72 -2.84
C GLU A 194 7.04 13.35 -2.30
N TRP A 195 6.25 12.64 -3.10
CA TRP A 195 4.95 12.15 -2.68
C TRP A 195 5.06 11.23 -1.45
N HIS A 196 6.05 10.32 -1.45
CA HIS A 196 6.28 9.41 -0.33
C HIS A 196 6.66 10.18 0.94
N GLY A 197 7.52 11.18 0.85
CA GLY A 197 7.83 12.05 1.98
C GLY A 197 6.60 12.76 2.54
N ARG A 198 5.69 13.20 1.66
CA ARG A 198 4.46 13.87 2.07
C ARG A 198 3.51 12.91 2.80
N ILE A 199 3.23 11.72 2.25
CA ILE A 199 2.34 10.77 2.94
C ILE A 199 2.93 10.28 4.25
N LEU A 200 4.25 10.11 4.33
CA LEU A 200 4.91 9.74 5.57
C LEU A 200 4.68 10.81 6.65
N ALA A 201 4.89 12.08 6.32
CA ALA A 201 4.67 13.19 7.24
C ALA A 201 3.20 13.29 7.70
N ASP A 202 2.25 13.12 6.77
CA ASP A 202 0.82 13.16 7.08
C ASP A 202 0.41 12.00 8.01
N VAL A 203 0.94 10.79 7.79
CA VAL A 203 0.69 9.64 8.65
C VAL A 203 1.36 9.80 10.01
N GLU A 204 2.57 10.32 10.09
CA GLU A 204 3.26 10.60 11.36
C GLU A 204 2.49 11.62 12.20
N HIS A 205 2.03 12.70 11.57
CA HIS A 205 1.21 13.70 12.24
C HIS A 205 -0.09 13.12 12.81
N LEU A 206 -0.77 12.26 12.06
CA LEU A 206 -1.97 11.57 12.55
C LEU A 206 -1.66 10.64 13.72
N ALA A 207 -0.50 9.95 13.71
CA ALA A 207 -0.07 9.09 14.82
C ALA A 207 0.15 9.89 16.11
N GLU A 208 0.70 11.09 16.01
CA GLU A 208 0.91 12.00 17.14
C GLU A 208 -0.42 12.45 17.76
N LEU A 209 -1.41 12.78 16.94
CA LEU A 209 -2.75 13.16 17.39
C LEU A 209 -3.44 12.01 18.14
N GLU A 210 -3.41 10.79 17.58
CA GLU A 210 -3.95 9.60 18.25
C GLU A 210 -3.24 9.28 19.56
N GLY A 211 -1.91 9.44 19.60
CA GLY A 211 -1.09 9.25 20.80
C GLY A 211 -1.41 10.26 21.90
N ASN A 212 -1.71 11.51 21.55
CA ASN A 212 -2.10 12.55 22.51
C ASN A 212 -3.50 12.33 23.07
N ASP A 213 -4.46 11.89 22.25
CA ASP A 213 -5.81 11.56 22.71
C ASP A 213 -5.80 10.40 23.72
N ARG A 214 -4.98 9.38 23.50
CA ARG A 214 -4.81 8.26 24.44
C ARG A 214 -4.18 8.70 25.78
N ARG A 215 -3.32 9.71 25.78
CA ARG A 215 -2.74 10.30 27.00
C ARG A 215 -3.72 11.23 27.72
N GLY A 216 -4.48 12.04 26.96
CA GLY A 216 -5.49 12.93 27.50
C GLY A 216 -6.68 12.20 28.14
N GLY A 217 -7.11 11.07 27.55
CA GLY A 217 -8.14 10.20 28.13
C GLY A 217 -7.73 9.55 29.45
N ARG A 218 -6.43 9.27 29.66
CA ARG A 218 -5.91 8.77 30.94
C ARG A 218 -5.85 9.85 32.03
N ALA A 219 -5.51 11.07 31.67
CA ALA A 219 -5.42 12.17 32.63
C ALA A 219 -6.78 12.63 33.18
N ASN A 220 -7.88 12.35 32.48
CA ASN A 220 -9.21 12.72 32.92
C ASN A 220 -9.90 11.65 33.80
N SER A 221 -9.40 10.40 33.82
CA SER A 221 -9.90 9.32 34.67
C SER A 221 -9.32 9.36 36.08
N ASP A 222 -8.26 10.14 36.35
CA ASP A 222 -7.59 10.21 37.65
C ASP A 222 -7.97 11.43 38.51
N ARG A 223 -9.06 12.16 38.13
CA ARG A 223 -9.59 13.21 39.02
C ARG A 223 -10.39 12.58 40.16
N PRO A 224 -9.98 12.75 41.42
CA PRO A 224 -10.75 12.28 42.54
C PRO A 224 -12.08 13.07 42.58
N ILE A 225 -13.17 12.33 42.76
CA ILE A 225 -14.49 12.91 43.04
C ILE A 225 -14.38 13.60 44.39
N SER A 226 -14.28 14.94 44.39
CA SER A 226 -14.35 15.70 45.64
C SER A 226 -15.73 15.53 46.24
N GLY A 227 -15.80 14.74 47.35
CA GLY A 227 -16.97 14.62 48.15
C GLY A 227 -17.37 15.98 48.72
N LYS A 228 -18.60 16.39 48.46
CA LYS A 228 -19.26 17.43 49.24
C LYS A 228 -19.78 16.79 50.54
N SER A 229 -19.11 17.10 51.65
CA SER A 229 -19.71 17.01 52.96
C SER A 229 -20.48 18.28 53.26
N ALA A 230 -21.74 18.14 53.60
CA ALA A 230 -22.50 18.93 54.57
C ALA A 230 -23.81 18.25 54.82
#